data_94e3eca0c28f858c130e2764ca512b75
#
_entry.id   94e3eca0c28f858c130e2764ca512b75
#
_cell.length_a   1.000
_cell.length_b   1.000
_cell.length_c   1.000
_cell.angle_alpha   90.00
_cell.angle_beta   90.00
_cell.angle_gamma   90.00
#
_symmetry.space_group_name_H-M   'P 1'
#
loop_
_entity.id
_entity.type
_entity.pdbx_description
1 polymer ?
#
loop_
_entity_poly.entity_id
_entity_poly.type
_entity_poly.pdbx_seq_one_letter_code
_entity_poly.pdbx_strand_id
1 'polypeptide(L)'
;MASERQIQVGAVPIGGGAPVAVQTMTKTETANLAATMDQIRTVAEAGADIVRVAVPREQDAEALKTIVAESPIPIIADIHFNHTLALKAIEAGAHCVRLNPGNIGGPEKVAEVIALAKQHGTPLRVGVNSGSLPKHLRELEYENPIEALVTAAIETVELMERLQFDNFKVSMKSTSVPNTIASNRMLSERIPYPLHLGVTEAGTKWSGSLKSAVGLGTLLADGIGDTIRISLSTFHAEEEVKVAWEILKALKLRERGPDLIACPTCGRLQFDMDRVVVEVEQRLEAYEDPIEVSVLGCAVNGIGEARHADFGITGAKDMGMIYSKGEPLKKVPTEQLVDELFKEIDRYYAAGKTVQRDDTAAAEARRWLQENEDATAMTPERIAALEAAAAQNDASAAEVLASMLEPAAAGAALDEATSPIAGRRFSRT
;
A
#
# COMPACT_ATOMS: atom_id res chain seq x y z
N MET A 1 9.21 -12.44 11.75
CA MET A 1 8.31 -13.59 11.94
C MET A 1 6.93 -13.07 12.31
N ALA A 2 5.87 -13.73 11.84
CA ALA A 2 4.51 -13.37 12.26
C ALA A 2 4.37 -13.59 13.77
N SER A 3 3.55 -12.78 14.45
CA SER A 3 3.30 -12.93 15.87
C SER A 3 2.67 -14.30 16.17
N GLU A 4 3.07 -14.93 17.28
CA GLU A 4 2.54 -16.23 17.69
C GLU A 4 1.14 -16.10 18.32
N ARG A 5 0.91 -14.99 19.02
CA ARG A 5 -0.36 -14.71 19.70
C ARG A 5 -1.35 -14.04 18.77
N GLN A 6 -2.63 -14.32 19.02
CA GLN A 6 -3.74 -13.67 18.33
C GLN A 6 -4.64 -12.96 19.34
N ILE A 7 -5.13 -11.79 18.97
CA ILE A 7 -6.17 -11.06 19.68
C ILE A 7 -7.35 -10.82 18.75
N GLN A 8 -8.50 -10.47 19.33
CA GLN A 8 -9.72 -10.21 18.58
C GLN A 8 -10.17 -8.76 18.76
N VAL A 9 -10.26 -7.97 17.68
CA VAL A 9 -10.80 -6.60 17.72
C VAL A 9 -12.15 -6.59 17.01
N GLY A 10 -13.22 -6.66 17.77
CA GLY A 10 -14.55 -6.92 17.20
C GLY A 10 -14.56 -8.25 16.43
N ALA A 11 -14.89 -8.21 15.16
CA ALA A 11 -14.87 -9.40 14.28
C ALA A 11 -13.50 -9.64 13.60
N VAL A 12 -12.50 -8.77 13.81
CA VAL A 12 -11.22 -8.82 13.11
C VAL A 12 -10.16 -9.53 13.95
N PRO A 13 -9.67 -10.72 13.54
CA PRO A 13 -8.55 -11.38 14.18
C PRO A 13 -7.24 -10.66 13.83
N ILE A 14 -6.32 -10.54 14.79
CA ILE A 14 -5.04 -9.86 14.63
C ILE A 14 -3.93 -10.71 15.21
N GLY A 15 -2.92 -11.03 14.43
CA GLY A 15 -1.83 -11.90 14.81
C GLY A 15 -2.15 -13.39 14.63
N GLY A 16 -1.22 -14.26 15.03
CA GLY A 16 -1.41 -15.71 14.92
C GLY A 16 -1.60 -16.21 13.49
N GLY A 17 -1.03 -15.52 12.50
CA GLY A 17 -1.19 -15.89 11.09
C GLY A 17 -2.47 -15.35 10.42
N ALA A 18 -3.26 -14.53 11.10
CA ALA A 18 -4.39 -13.84 10.47
C ALA A 18 -3.91 -12.84 9.40
N PRO A 19 -4.76 -12.53 8.39
CA PRO A 19 -4.42 -11.51 7.40
C PRO A 19 -4.10 -10.15 8.03
N VAL A 20 -3.12 -9.44 7.48
CA VAL A 20 -2.73 -8.10 7.96
C VAL A 20 -3.90 -7.13 7.87
N ALA A 21 -4.34 -6.57 9.00
CA ALA A 21 -5.50 -5.71 9.05
C ALA A 21 -5.15 -4.25 8.70
N VAL A 22 -5.97 -3.64 7.85
CA VAL A 22 -5.88 -2.22 7.47
C VAL A 22 -6.62 -1.37 8.50
N GLN A 23 -5.89 -0.50 9.18
CA GLN A 23 -6.45 0.43 10.15
C GLN A 23 -6.22 1.87 9.70
N THR A 24 -7.23 2.73 9.84
CA THR A 24 -7.07 4.18 9.72
C THR A 24 -7.58 4.91 10.97
N MET A 25 -7.72 6.23 10.89
CA MET A 25 -8.19 7.07 12.00
C MET A 25 -9.02 8.22 11.46
N THR A 26 -10.15 8.51 12.10
CA THR A 26 -10.95 9.69 11.77
C THR A 26 -10.17 10.98 12.00
N LYS A 27 -10.50 11.99 11.22
CA LYS A 27 -9.94 13.36 11.29
C LYS A 27 -10.93 14.37 11.89
N THR A 28 -12.15 13.92 12.15
CA THR A 28 -13.24 14.73 12.72
C THR A 28 -13.12 14.81 14.24
N GLU A 29 -13.80 15.80 14.84
CA GLU A 29 -14.05 15.79 16.28
C GLU A 29 -15.03 14.67 16.60
N THR A 30 -14.66 13.75 17.48
CA THR A 30 -15.46 12.54 17.78
C THR A 30 -16.86 12.85 18.29
N ALA A 31 -17.00 13.92 19.08
CA ALA A 31 -18.30 14.39 19.55
C ALA A 31 -19.23 14.90 18.43
N ASN A 32 -18.71 15.22 17.25
CA ASN A 32 -19.52 15.50 16.08
C ASN A 32 -19.94 14.18 15.41
N LEU A 33 -21.00 13.56 15.95
CA LEU A 33 -21.47 12.24 15.54
C LEU A 33 -21.73 12.14 14.03
N ALA A 34 -22.38 13.14 13.44
CA ALA A 34 -22.73 13.08 12.00
C ALA A 34 -21.47 13.02 11.14
N ALA A 35 -20.52 13.94 11.34
CA ALA A 35 -19.28 13.99 10.57
C ALA A 35 -18.39 12.76 10.83
N THR A 36 -18.35 12.28 12.09
CA THR A 36 -17.54 11.13 12.45
C THR A 36 -18.10 9.85 11.84
N MET A 37 -19.41 9.63 11.90
CA MET A 37 -20.07 8.47 11.30
C MET A 37 -19.97 8.47 9.77
N ASP A 38 -20.08 9.64 9.13
CA ASP A 38 -19.89 9.78 7.70
C ASP A 38 -18.47 9.36 7.28
N GLN A 39 -17.46 9.87 7.98
CA GLN A 39 -16.08 9.48 7.71
C GLN A 39 -15.80 8.00 8.01
N ILE A 40 -16.42 7.42 9.04
CA ILE A 40 -16.32 5.99 9.34
C ILE A 40 -16.87 5.15 8.18
N ARG A 41 -18.04 5.53 7.61
CA ARG A 41 -18.62 4.85 6.45
C ARG A 41 -17.70 4.96 5.23
N THR A 42 -17.20 6.15 4.94
CA THR A 42 -16.27 6.39 3.83
C THR A 42 -15.02 5.51 3.92
N VAL A 43 -14.40 5.41 5.10
CA VAL A 43 -13.21 4.57 5.25
C VAL A 43 -13.54 3.07 5.24
N ALA A 44 -14.72 2.67 5.71
CA ALA A 44 -15.19 1.29 5.62
C ALA A 44 -15.42 0.88 4.16
N GLU A 45 -16.07 1.72 3.36
CA GLU A 45 -16.26 1.53 1.91
C GLU A 45 -14.91 1.45 1.17
N ALA A 46 -13.93 2.28 1.58
CA ALA A 46 -12.57 2.19 1.04
C ALA A 46 -11.83 0.91 1.45
N GLY A 47 -12.37 0.12 2.39
CA GLY A 47 -11.83 -1.17 2.80
C GLY A 47 -11.00 -1.15 4.09
N ALA A 48 -11.18 -0.18 4.97
CA ALA A 48 -10.61 -0.27 6.30
C ALA A 48 -11.25 -1.41 7.09
N ASP A 49 -10.43 -2.27 7.69
CA ASP A 49 -10.91 -3.34 8.56
C ASP A 49 -11.27 -2.79 9.95
N ILE A 50 -10.58 -1.74 10.40
CA ILE A 50 -10.72 -1.15 11.73
C ILE A 50 -10.53 0.36 11.63
N VAL A 51 -11.31 1.13 12.39
CA VAL A 51 -11.11 2.58 12.49
C VAL A 51 -10.85 3.00 13.94
N ARG A 52 -9.95 3.97 14.12
CA ARG A 52 -9.62 4.57 15.40
C ARG A 52 -10.23 5.96 15.50
N VAL A 53 -10.82 6.28 16.64
CA VAL A 53 -11.39 7.60 16.96
C VAL A 53 -10.66 8.18 18.17
N ALA A 54 -10.40 9.50 18.16
CA ALA A 54 -9.78 10.18 19.29
C ALA A 54 -10.82 10.42 20.40
N VAL A 55 -10.44 10.20 21.67
CA VAL A 55 -11.31 10.43 22.82
C VAL A 55 -10.58 11.30 23.86
N PRO A 56 -10.33 12.58 23.53
CA PRO A 56 -9.61 13.48 24.43
C PRO A 56 -10.47 14.08 25.54
N ARG A 57 -11.80 14.12 25.39
CA ARG A 57 -12.74 14.80 26.30
C ARG A 57 -13.91 13.89 26.66
N GLU A 58 -14.64 14.29 27.69
CA GLU A 58 -15.82 13.59 28.20
C GLU A 58 -16.91 13.40 27.12
N GLN A 59 -17.22 14.48 26.40
CA GLN A 59 -18.22 14.46 25.32
C GLN A 59 -17.87 13.49 24.20
N ASP A 60 -16.57 13.25 23.95
CA ASP A 60 -16.12 12.29 22.97
C ASP A 60 -16.34 10.84 23.47
N ALA A 61 -16.18 10.61 24.79
CA ALA A 61 -16.48 9.33 25.42
C ALA A 61 -17.99 9.04 25.45
N GLU A 62 -18.84 10.07 25.63
CA GLU A 62 -20.29 9.93 25.54
C GLU A 62 -20.74 9.56 24.11
N ALA A 63 -20.17 10.25 23.10
CA ALA A 63 -20.45 9.99 21.70
C ALA A 63 -20.03 8.56 21.28
N LEU A 64 -19.00 8.00 21.90
CA LEU A 64 -18.43 6.71 21.57
C LEU A 64 -19.44 5.57 21.63
N LYS A 65 -20.40 5.62 22.56
CA LYS A 65 -21.43 4.59 22.70
C LYS A 65 -22.29 4.48 21.44
N THR A 66 -22.69 5.60 20.86
CA THR A 66 -23.45 5.63 19.60
C THR A 66 -22.57 5.20 18.44
N ILE A 67 -21.33 5.71 18.37
CA ILE A 67 -20.38 5.38 17.32
C ILE A 67 -20.11 3.86 17.26
N VAL A 68 -19.90 3.22 18.42
CA VAL A 68 -19.66 1.77 18.50
C VAL A 68 -20.89 0.98 18.05
N ALA A 69 -22.09 1.42 18.43
CA ALA A 69 -23.32 0.74 18.10
C ALA A 69 -23.71 0.80 16.61
N GLU A 70 -23.35 1.92 15.94
CA GLU A 70 -23.76 2.20 14.56
C GLU A 70 -22.64 1.98 13.53
N SER A 71 -21.41 1.78 13.96
CA SER A 71 -20.26 1.61 13.06
C SER A 71 -20.32 0.28 12.30
N PRO A 72 -20.11 0.30 10.97
CA PRO A 72 -20.03 -0.92 10.17
C PRO A 72 -18.74 -1.73 10.42
N ILE A 73 -17.72 -1.12 11.03
CA ILE A 73 -16.42 -1.74 11.31
C ILE A 73 -15.99 -1.50 12.77
N PRO A 74 -15.13 -2.35 13.34
CA PRO A 74 -14.66 -2.22 14.72
C PRO A 74 -14.02 -0.86 15.03
N ILE A 75 -14.34 -0.33 16.21
CA ILE A 75 -13.86 0.97 16.71
C ILE A 75 -12.76 0.77 17.75
N ILE A 76 -11.65 1.51 17.58
CA ILE A 76 -10.60 1.65 18.59
C ILE A 76 -10.71 3.05 19.22
N ALA A 77 -10.86 3.13 20.53
CA ALA A 77 -10.80 4.38 21.24
C ALA A 77 -9.35 4.76 21.54
N ASP A 78 -8.94 5.99 21.16
CA ASP A 78 -7.58 6.50 21.35
C ASP A 78 -7.51 7.40 22.59
N ILE A 79 -6.92 6.89 23.65
CA ILE A 79 -6.80 7.57 24.96
C ILE A 79 -5.34 7.97 25.18
N HIS A 80 -5.09 9.24 25.45
CA HIS A 80 -3.73 9.75 25.62
C HIS A 80 -3.30 9.94 27.07
N PHE A 81 -4.12 10.59 27.91
CA PHE A 81 -3.66 11.06 29.23
C PHE A 81 -4.60 10.71 30.39
N ASN A 82 -5.87 10.43 30.13
CA ASN A 82 -6.87 10.28 31.17
C ASN A 82 -7.39 8.86 31.26
N HIS A 83 -7.04 8.13 32.36
CA HIS A 83 -7.48 6.76 32.58
C HIS A 83 -9.02 6.63 32.69
N THR A 84 -9.73 7.66 33.23
CA THR A 84 -11.20 7.59 33.34
C THR A 84 -11.88 7.57 31.98
N LEU A 85 -11.29 8.20 30.95
CA LEU A 85 -11.79 8.10 29.58
C LEU A 85 -11.54 6.70 28.99
N ALA A 86 -10.45 6.02 29.41
CA ALA A 86 -10.22 4.62 29.01
C ALA A 86 -11.28 3.70 29.63
N LEU A 87 -11.63 3.88 30.92
CA LEU A 87 -12.70 3.12 31.56
C LEU A 87 -14.04 3.33 30.85
N LYS A 88 -14.42 4.58 30.59
CA LYS A 88 -15.64 4.92 29.84
C LYS A 88 -15.66 4.35 28.42
N ALA A 89 -14.52 4.33 27.74
CA ALA A 89 -14.43 3.75 26.40
C ALA A 89 -14.67 2.23 26.43
N ILE A 90 -14.15 1.53 27.44
CA ILE A 90 -14.42 0.09 27.65
C ILE A 90 -15.90 -0.13 27.95
N GLU A 91 -16.48 0.64 28.87
CA GLU A 91 -17.91 0.56 29.24
C GLU A 91 -18.83 0.92 28.05
N ALA A 92 -18.40 1.81 27.16
CA ALA A 92 -19.12 2.14 25.94
C ALA A 92 -19.07 1.00 24.88
N GLY A 93 -18.29 -0.04 25.13
CA GLY A 93 -18.17 -1.20 24.24
C GLY A 93 -17.14 -1.04 23.13
N ALA A 94 -16.15 -0.11 23.26
CA ALA A 94 -15.08 0.00 22.30
C ALA A 94 -14.39 -1.35 22.06
N HIS A 95 -14.22 -1.72 20.79
CA HIS A 95 -13.67 -3.03 20.40
C HIS A 95 -12.17 -3.18 20.71
N CYS A 96 -11.49 -2.07 20.96
CA CYS A 96 -10.12 -2.03 21.47
C CYS A 96 -9.87 -0.63 22.05
N VAL A 97 -9.00 -0.53 23.06
CA VAL A 97 -8.56 0.78 23.58
C VAL A 97 -7.08 0.94 23.36
N ARG A 98 -6.69 2.04 22.72
CA ARG A 98 -5.28 2.43 22.58
C ARG A 98 -4.90 3.33 23.73
N LEU A 99 -3.84 2.97 24.41
CA LEU A 99 -3.25 3.78 25.47
C LEU A 99 -1.72 3.70 25.46
N ASN A 100 -1.09 4.67 26.12
CA ASN A 100 0.31 4.57 26.50
C ASN A 100 0.37 4.48 28.03
N PRO A 101 0.74 3.33 28.61
CA PRO A 101 0.77 3.15 30.07
C PRO A 101 1.60 4.21 30.80
N GLY A 102 2.66 4.73 30.16
CA GLY A 102 3.48 5.80 30.72
C GLY A 102 2.81 7.17 30.83
N ASN A 103 1.68 7.38 30.12
CA ASN A 103 1.02 8.70 30.04
C ASN A 103 -0.32 8.77 30.78
N ILE A 104 -0.97 7.65 31.09
CA ILE A 104 -2.32 7.64 31.68
C ILE A 104 -2.34 7.77 33.21
N GLY A 105 -1.16 7.82 33.83
CA GLY A 105 -1.00 7.97 35.26
C GLY A 105 -0.15 6.87 35.89
N GLY A 106 -0.19 6.76 37.22
CA GLY A 106 0.62 5.77 37.94
C GLY A 106 0.18 4.32 37.68
N PRO A 107 0.97 3.35 38.19
CA PRO A 107 0.70 1.90 38.03
C PRO A 107 -0.70 1.47 38.47
N GLU A 108 -1.25 2.11 39.50
CA GLU A 108 -2.59 1.84 40.02
C GLU A 108 -3.69 2.09 38.97
N LYS A 109 -3.58 3.23 38.24
CA LYS A 109 -4.52 3.60 37.19
C LYS A 109 -4.43 2.67 35.97
N VAL A 110 -3.22 2.24 35.65
CA VAL A 110 -3.02 1.22 34.59
C VAL A 110 -3.67 -0.09 35.01
N ALA A 111 -3.49 -0.52 36.27
CA ALA A 111 -4.08 -1.75 36.79
C ALA A 111 -5.61 -1.68 36.80
N GLU A 112 -6.22 -0.53 37.12
CA GLU A 112 -7.66 -0.31 37.06
C GLU A 112 -8.22 -0.49 35.64
N VAL A 113 -7.57 0.11 34.63
CA VAL A 113 -7.97 -0.04 33.22
C VAL A 113 -7.83 -1.51 32.77
N ILE A 114 -6.74 -2.17 33.15
CA ILE A 114 -6.53 -3.58 32.82
C ILE A 114 -7.57 -4.48 33.49
N ALA A 115 -7.93 -4.23 34.74
CA ALA A 115 -8.95 -5.00 35.43
C ALA A 115 -10.32 -4.91 34.71
N LEU A 116 -10.70 -3.71 34.30
CA LEU A 116 -11.93 -3.51 33.55
C LEU A 116 -11.85 -4.12 32.14
N ALA A 117 -10.71 -3.99 31.46
CA ALA A 117 -10.49 -4.59 30.15
C ALA A 117 -10.60 -6.13 30.21
N LYS A 118 -10.09 -6.78 31.27
CA LYS A 118 -10.27 -8.22 31.51
C LYS A 118 -11.75 -8.57 31.70
N GLN A 119 -12.46 -7.81 32.49
CA GLN A 119 -13.88 -8.04 32.77
C GLN A 119 -14.72 -7.99 31.49
N HIS A 120 -14.43 -7.06 30.58
CA HIS A 120 -15.16 -6.88 29.33
C HIS A 120 -14.56 -7.68 28.15
N GLY A 121 -13.43 -8.34 28.33
CA GLY A 121 -12.71 -9.00 27.25
C GLY A 121 -12.14 -8.04 26.20
N THR A 122 -12.01 -6.75 26.52
CA THR A 122 -11.56 -5.71 25.61
C THR A 122 -10.06 -5.79 25.39
N PRO A 123 -9.56 -5.99 24.17
CA PRO A 123 -8.13 -5.95 23.88
C PRO A 123 -7.58 -4.52 24.02
N LEU A 124 -6.31 -4.44 24.36
CA LEU A 124 -5.60 -3.16 24.42
C LEU A 124 -4.56 -3.04 23.30
N ARG A 125 -4.32 -1.82 22.86
CA ARG A 125 -3.15 -1.50 22.07
C ARG A 125 -2.23 -0.62 22.89
N VAL A 126 -1.07 -1.13 23.24
CA VAL A 126 -0.02 -0.37 23.92
C VAL A 126 0.92 0.24 22.90
N GLY A 127 1.19 1.54 23.03
CA GLY A 127 1.93 2.29 22.02
C GLY A 127 3.12 3.03 22.60
N VAL A 128 4.28 2.83 21.98
CA VAL A 128 5.51 3.57 22.23
C VAL A 128 5.85 4.38 20.98
N ASN A 129 6.14 5.66 21.15
CA ASN A 129 6.58 6.55 20.09
C ASN A 129 7.90 7.22 20.49
N SER A 130 8.79 7.45 19.54
CA SER A 130 10.07 8.13 19.76
C SER A 130 9.93 9.51 20.44
N GLY A 131 8.87 10.25 20.15
CA GLY A 131 8.64 11.56 20.77
C GLY A 131 8.10 11.53 22.21
N SER A 132 7.88 10.37 22.82
CA SER A 132 7.26 10.22 24.16
C SER A 132 7.86 9.10 24.98
N LEU A 133 9.16 8.89 24.88
CA LEU A 133 9.88 7.90 25.67
C LEU A 133 9.93 8.25 27.16
N PRO A 134 9.96 7.26 28.06
CA PRO A 134 10.15 7.45 29.49
C PRO A 134 11.43 8.26 29.81
N LYS A 135 11.37 9.06 30.87
CA LYS A 135 12.49 9.96 31.23
C LYS A 135 13.82 9.23 31.46
N HIS A 136 13.79 8.02 32.00
CA HIS A 136 15.00 7.22 32.29
C HIS A 136 15.67 6.67 31.04
N LEU A 137 14.99 6.66 29.86
CA LEU A 137 15.54 6.23 28.58
C LEU A 137 16.07 7.38 27.70
N ARG A 138 16.04 8.62 28.17
CA ARG A 138 16.45 9.77 27.35
C ARG A 138 17.93 9.77 26.98
N GLU A 139 18.81 9.35 27.88
CA GLU A 139 20.24 9.22 27.56
C GLU A 139 20.44 8.13 26.49
N LEU A 140 19.79 6.98 26.66
CA LEU A 140 19.82 5.91 25.71
C LEU A 140 19.20 6.32 24.35
N GLU A 141 18.14 7.11 24.36
CA GLU A 141 17.53 7.66 23.12
C GLU A 141 18.53 8.50 22.32
N TYR A 142 19.36 9.29 23.02
CA TYR A 142 20.37 10.10 22.38
C TYR A 142 21.53 9.27 21.82
N GLU A 143 21.96 8.24 22.52
CA GLU A 143 23.07 7.36 22.10
C GLU A 143 22.63 6.30 21.08
N ASN A 144 21.49 5.65 21.33
CA ASN A 144 20.94 4.59 20.50
C ASN A 144 19.41 4.63 20.49
N PRO A 145 18.79 5.42 19.60
CA PRO A 145 17.34 5.60 19.54
C PRO A 145 16.58 4.31 19.24
N ILE A 146 17.19 3.35 18.58
CA ILE A 146 16.57 2.05 18.28
C ILE A 146 16.43 1.23 19.56
N GLU A 147 17.51 1.09 20.33
CA GLU A 147 17.52 0.35 21.59
C GLU A 147 16.59 1.00 22.63
N ALA A 148 16.56 2.34 22.68
CA ALA A 148 15.67 3.07 23.58
C ALA A 148 14.18 2.77 23.28
N LEU A 149 13.81 2.74 21.99
CA LEU A 149 12.44 2.39 21.56
C LEU A 149 12.10 0.94 21.92
N VAL A 150 12.99 0.01 21.65
CA VAL A 150 12.78 -1.42 21.94
C VAL A 150 12.69 -1.67 23.44
N THR A 151 13.58 -1.05 24.23
CA THR A 151 13.56 -1.16 25.69
C THR A 151 12.23 -0.64 26.25
N ALA A 152 11.77 0.53 25.83
CA ALA A 152 10.48 1.06 26.26
C ALA A 152 9.28 0.15 25.88
N ALA A 153 9.34 -0.49 24.73
CA ALA A 153 8.32 -1.45 24.31
C ALA A 153 8.34 -2.71 25.17
N ILE A 154 9.52 -3.26 25.47
CA ILE A 154 9.69 -4.44 26.32
C ILE A 154 9.22 -4.14 27.74
N GLU A 155 9.65 -3.03 28.34
CA GLU A 155 9.16 -2.59 29.67
C GLU A 155 7.64 -2.52 29.74
N THR A 156 7.01 -2.04 28.64
CA THR A 156 5.55 -1.99 28.54
C THR A 156 4.94 -3.39 28.45
N VAL A 157 5.53 -4.31 27.67
CA VAL A 157 5.08 -5.71 27.59
C VAL A 157 5.21 -6.39 28.95
N GLU A 158 6.34 -6.28 29.61
CA GLU A 158 6.57 -6.82 30.96
C GLU A 158 5.58 -6.28 31.99
N LEU A 159 5.20 -5.01 31.89
CA LEU A 159 4.16 -4.45 32.75
C LEU A 159 2.81 -5.15 32.52
N MET A 160 2.42 -5.36 31.26
CA MET A 160 1.17 -6.08 30.93
C MET A 160 1.20 -7.52 31.44
N GLU A 161 2.32 -8.21 31.28
CA GLU A 161 2.52 -9.59 31.77
C GLU A 161 2.51 -9.68 33.32
N ARG A 162 3.15 -8.75 34.01
CA ARG A 162 3.09 -8.66 35.48
C ARG A 162 1.66 -8.46 35.98
N LEU A 163 0.84 -7.73 35.20
CA LEU A 163 -0.58 -7.53 35.47
C LEU A 163 -1.45 -8.70 34.95
N GLN A 164 -0.81 -9.78 34.47
CA GLN A 164 -1.48 -10.97 33.92
C GLN A 164 -2.48 -10.65 32.81
N PHE A 165 -2.11 -9.72 31.92
CA PHE A 165 -2.92 -9.34 30.76
C PHE A 165 -2.16 -9.65 29.48
N ASP A 166 -2.72 -10.49 28.65
CA ASP A 166 -2.13 -10.96 27.40
C ASP A 166 -2.98 -10.63 26.15
N ASN A 167 -4.16 -10.04 26.35
CA ASN A 167 -5.05 -9.61 25.27
C ASN A 167 -4.67 -8.22 24.76
N PHE A 168 -3.46 -8.08 24.18
CA PHE A 168 -3.00 -6.81 23.66
C PHE A 168 -2.11 -6.95 22.42
N LYS A 169 -1.99 -5.84 21.69
CA LYS A 169 -1.01 -5.64 20.61
C LYS A 169 -0.10 -4.47 20.90
N VAL A 170 1.10 -4.51 20.34
CA VAL A 170 2.14 -3.49 20.55
C VAL A 170 2.28 -2.62 19.31
N SER A 171 2.50 -1.33 19.50
CA SER A 171 2.91 -0.44 18.42
C SER A 171 4.13 0.35 18.81
N MET A 172 5.13 0.31 17.97
CA MET A 172 6.37 1.07 18.14
C MET A 172 6.62 1.86 16.85
N LYS A 173 6.70 3.19 16.97
CA LYS A 173 6.72 4.09 15.82
C LYS A 173 7.79 5.17 15.95
N SER A 174 8.43 5.47 14.82
CA SER A 174 9.34 6.59 14.66
C SER A 174 8.99 7.39 13.41
N THR A 175 9.44 8.64 13.32
CA THR A 175 9.42 9.45 12.10
C THR A 175 10.49 9.00 11.10
N SER A 176 11.54 8.34 11.60
CA SER A 176 12.62 7.73 10.83
C SER A 176 12.23 6.36 10.32
N VAL A 177 12.21 6.17 9.00
CA VAL A 177 11.94 4.87 8.36
C VAL A 177 12.98 3.82 8.75
N PRO A 178 14.31 4.08 8.69
CA PRO A 178 15.30 3.11 9.14
C PRO A 178 15.12 2.70 10.61
N ASN A 179 14.85 3.66 11.51
CA ASN A 179 14.63 3.33 12.93
C ASN A 179 13.35 2.51 13.10
N THR A 180 12.28 2.80 12.35
CA THR A 180 11.03 2.02 12.38
C THR A 180 11.29 0.58 11.95
N ILE A 181 12.05 0.36 10.86
CA ILE A 181 12.40 -0.99 10.39
C ILE A 181 13.24 -1.74 11.42
N ALA A 182 14.37 -1.15 11.83
CA ALA A 182 15.32 -1.81 12.72
C ALA A 182 14.70 -2.14 14.09
N SER A 183 13.95 -1.20 14.67
CA SER A 183 13.33 -1.41 15.97
C SER A 183 12.21 -2.45 15.95
N ASN A 184 11.36 -2.48 14.90
CA ASN A 184 10.31 -3.50 14.80
C ASN A 184 10.88 -4.90 14.49
N ARG A 185 11.96 -5.01 13.70
CA ARG A 185 12.70 -6.28 13.53
C ARG A 185 13.19 -6.80 14.88
N MET A 186 13.92 -5.97 15.63
CA MET A 186 14.44 -6.34 16.94
C MET A 186 13.34 -6.70 17.94
N LEU A 187 12.22 -5.97 17.94
CA LEU A 187 11.09 -6.27 18.83
C LEU A 187 10.40 -7.58 18.46
N SER A 188 10.21 -7.86 17.18
CA SER A 188 9.53 -9.08 16.70
C SER A 188 10.26 -10.38 17.09
N GLU A 189 11.56 -10.32 17.37
CA GLU A 189 12.37 -11.44 17.84
C GLU A 189 12.23 -11.66 19.36
N ARG A 190 11.73 -10.65 20.10
CA ARG A 190 11.74 -10.63 21.55
C ARG A 190 10.35 -10.82 22.18
N ILE A 191 9.28 -10.63 21.42
CA ILE A 191 7.91 -10.73 21.94
C ILE A 191 7.00 -11.54 21.01
N PRO A 192 6.04 -12.34 21.58
CA PRO A 192 5.12 -13.13 20.77
C PRO A 192 3.83 -12.36 20.37
N TYR A 193 3.68 -11.11 20.79
CA TYR A 193 2.45 -10.32 20.65
C TYR A 193 2.31 -9.67 19.29
N PRO A 194 1.07 -9.45 18.80
CA PRO A 194 0.82 -8.79 17.53
C PRO A 194 1.40 -7.38 17.45
N LEU A 195 1.98 -7.05 16.29
CA LEU A 195 2.57 -5.74 16.03
C LEU A 195 1.66 -4.88 15.14
N HIS A 196 1.48 -3.62 15.57
CA HIS A 196 0.83 -2.60 14.78
C HIS A 196 1.87 -1.65 14.18
N LEU A 197 2.04 -1.73 12.88
CA LEU A 197 3.04 -0.95 12.15
C LEU A 197 2.52 0.42 11.69
N GLY A 198 3.42 1.35 11.56
CA GLY A 198 3.17 2.67 10.97
C GLY A 198 4.38 3.58 11.10
N VAL A 199 4.57 4.48 10.15
CA VAL A 199 5.53 5.58 10.24
C VAL A 199 4.80 6.78 10.83
N THR A 200 5.31 7.38 11.91
CA THR A 200 4.72 8.56 12.53
C THR A 200 5.08 9.79 11.71
N GLU A 201 4.09 10.68 11.48
CA GLU A 201 4.32 11.95 10.78
C GLU A 201 5.01 11.76 9.41
N ALA A 202 4.53 10.80 8.64
CA ALA A 202 5.18 10.42 7.37
C ALA A 202 5.24 11.58 6.36
N GLY A 203 4.27 12.51 6.41
CA GLY A 203 4.24 13.70 5.58
C GLY A 203 3.04 13.81 4.66
N THR A 204 3.20 14.51 3.54
CA THR A 204 2.15 14.70 2.53
C THR A 204 1.75 13.39 1.85
N LYS A 205 0.63 13.40 1.11
CA LYS A 205 0.14 12.24 0.36
C LYS A 205 1.26 11.54 -0.41
N TRP A 206 2.04 12.28 -1.21
CA TRP A 206 3.13 11.70 -2.00
C TRP A 206 4.29 11.19 -1.14
N SER A 207 4.94 12.08 -0.39
CA SER A 207 6.12 11.73 0.42
C SER A 207 5.80 10.73 1.52
N GLY A 208 4.65 10.87 2.18
CA GLY A 208 4.21 9.97 3.24
C GLY A 208 3.87 8.58 2.74
N SER A 209 3.29 8.45 1.53
CA SER A 209 3.03 7.16 0.90
C SER A 209 4.31 6.42 0.59
N LEU A 210 5.31 7.10 0.00
CA LEU A 210 6.62 6.51 -0.30
C LEU A 210 7.35 6.04 0.98
N LYS A 211 7.38 6.88 2.03
CA LYS A 211 7.98 6.49 3.31
C LYS A 211 7.27 5.29 3.94
N SER A 212 5.94 5.28 3.88
CA SER A 212 5.14 4.16 4.40
C SER A 212 5.36 2.90 3.58
N ALA A 213 5.38 3.00 2.24
CA ALA A 213 5.63 1.86 1.36
C ALA A 213 7.01 1.23 1.63
N VAL A 214 8.06 2.04 1.77
CA VAL A 214 9.40 1.54 2.10
C VAL A 214 9.43 0.95 3.50
N GLY A 215 8.93 1.67 4.52
CA GLY A 215 9.03 1.23 5.92
C GLY A 215 8.18 0.01 6.22
N LEU A 216 6.89 0.07 5.87
CA LEU A 216 5.95 -1.02 6.14
C LEU A 216 6.14 -2.16 5.15
N GLY A 217 6.39 -1.85 3.87
CA GLY A 217 6.64 -2.87 2.85
C GLY A 217 7.83 -3.75 3.19
N THR A 218 8.94 -3.17 3.67
CA THR A 218 10.11 -3.93 4.12
C THR A 218 9.75 -4.88 5.28
N LEU A 219 9.07 -4.39 6.32
CA LEU A 219 8.69 -5.21 7.47
C LEU A 219 7.69 -6.32 7.08
N LEU A 220 6.70 -5.98 6.28
CA LEU A 220 5.70 -6.95 5.81
C LEU A 220 6.33 -8.03 4.91
N ALA A 221 7.31 -7.69 4.07
CA ALA A 221 8.07 -8.65 3.27
C ALA A 221 8.90 -9.61 4.13
N ASP A 222 9.36 -9.15 5.31
CA ASP A 222 10.00 -9.99 6.31
C ASP A 222 8.99 -10.84 7.13
N GLY A 223 7.69 -10.72 6.86
CA GLY A 223 6.62 -11.37 7.63
C GLY A 223 6.39 -10.73 9.01
N ILE A 224 6.74 -9.46 9.19
CA ILE A 224 6.58 -8.72 10.44
C ILE A 224 5.44 -7.72 10.31
N GLY A 225 4.46 -7.80 11.22
CA GLY A 225 3.34 -6.89 11.32
C GLY A 225 1.98 -7.53 11.07
N ASP A 226 1.03 -7.22 11.92
CA ASP A 226 -0.31 -7.81 11.95
C ASP A 226 -1.41 -6.78 11.69
N THR A 227 -1.12 -5.51 11.91
CA THR A 227 -1.95 -4.38 11.49
C THR A 227 -1.10 -3.24 10.99
N ILE A 228 -1.57 -2.52 9.98
CA ILE A 228 -0.89 -1.35 9.43
C ILE A 228 -1.75 -0.11 9.50
N ARG A 229 -1.09 1.05 9.70
CA ARG A 229 -1.74 2.35 9.60
C ARG A 229 -0.84 3.35 8.88
N ILE A 230 -1.31 3.85 7.77
CA ILE A 230 -0.69 4.94 7.02
C ILE A 230 -1.01 6.26 7.71
N SER A 231 -0.05 7.19 7.79
CA SER A 231 -0.21 8.51 8.42
C SER A 231 0.11 9.60 7.42
N LEU A 232 -0.92 10.20 6.84
CA LEU A 232 -0.77 11.27 5.85
C LEU A 232 -1.34 12.59 6.38
N SER A 233 -0.72 13.71 5.96
CA SER A 233 -1.26 15.05 6.17
C SER A 233 -2.37 15.32 5.17
N THR A 234 -3.54 14.70 5.40
CA THR A 234 -4.75 14.85 4.59
C THR A 234 -6.00 14.79 5.48
N PHE A 235 -7.07 15.45 5.08
CA PHE A 235 -8.39 15.29 5.70
C PHE A 235 -9.15 14.05 5.17
N HIS A 236 -8.72 13.51 4.05
CA HIS A 236 -9.26 12.35 3.37
C HIS A 236 -8.67 11.07 3.97
N ALA A 237 -9.30 10.52 5.00
CA ALA A 237 -8.81 9.33 5.69
C ALA A 237 -8.84 8.07 4.80
N GLU A 238 -9.72 8.03 3.81
CA GLU A 238 -9.81 6.97 2.80
C GLU A 238 -8.55 6.86 1.93
N GLU A 239 -7.81 7.94 1.74
CA GLU A 239 -6.54 7.90 1.02
C GLU A 239 -5.47 7.09 1.78
N GLU A 240 -5.48 7.15 3.12
CA GLU A 240 -4.62 6.31 3.95
C GLU A 240 -4.94 4.82 3.76
N VAL A 241 -6.22 4.50 3.59
CA VAL A 241 -6.70 3.13 3.35
C VAL A 241 -6.28 2.64 1.96
N LYS A 242 -6.47 3.47 0.91
CA LYS A 242 -6.01 3.14 -0.45
C LYS A 242 -4.52 2.82 -0.49
N VAL A 243 -3.67 3.67 0.12
CA VAL A 243 -2.22 3.43 0.19
C VAL A 243 -1.88 2.13 0.94
N ALA A 244 -2.61 1.83 2.02
CA ALA A 244 -2.40 0.58 2.75
C ALA A 244 -2.69 -0.65 1.88
N TRP A 245 -3.79 -0.61 1.11
CA TRP A 245 -4.14 -1.67 0.17
C TRP A 245 -3.13 -1.82 -0.96
N GLU A 246 -2.62 -0.73 -1.53
CA GLU A 246 -1.57 -0.80 -2.55
C GLU A 246 -0.30 -1.49 -2.03
N ILE A 247 0.10 -1.23 -0.78
CA ILE A 247 1.24 -1.94 -0.15
C ILE A 247 0.95 -3.43 0.00
N LEU A 248 -0.25 -3.81 0.46
CA LEU A 248 -0.63 -5.20 0.67
C LEU A 248 -0.78 -5.97 -0.64
N LYS A 249 -1.36 -5.35 -1.68
CA LYS A 249 -1.45 -5.91 -3.03
C LYS A 249 -0.08 -6.11 -3.67
N ALA A 250 0.78 -5.09 -3.62
CA ALA A 250 2.14 -5.17 -4.16
C ALA A 250 2.97 -6.33 -3.56
N LEU A 251 2.71 -6.68 -2.30
CA LEU A 251 3.34 -7.82 -1.61
C LEU A 251 2.53 -9.12 -1.71
N LYS A 252 1.40 -9.13 -2.38
CA LYS A 252 0.47 -10.28 -2.50
C LYS A 252 0.05 -10.86 -1.14
N LEU A 253 -0.02 -10.01 -0.11
CA LEU A 253 -0.45 -10.39 1.25
C LEU A 253 -1.97 -10.37 1.39
N ARG A 254 -2.64 -9.48 0.68
CA ARG A 254 -4.10 -9.38 0.58
C ARG A 254 -4.48 -8.83 -0.80
N GLU A 255 -5.68 -9.17 -1.22
CA GLU A 255 -6.26 -8.71 -2.48
C GLU A 255 -7.55 -7.93 -2.21
N ARG A 256 -7.74 -6.82 -2.92
CA ARG A 256 -8.96 -6.01 -2.92
C ARG A 256 -9.01 -5.15 -4.16
N GLY A 257 -10.10 -5.27 -4.91
CA GLY A 257 -10.28 -4.54 -6.16
C GLY A 257 -9.23 -4.88 -7.22
N PRO A 258 -9.35 -4.28 -8.39
CA PRO A 258 -8.44 -4.50 -9.51
C PRO A 258 -7.01 -4.07 -9.23
N ASP A 259 -6.06 -4.73 -9.89
CA ASP A 259 -4.66 -4.31 -9.97
C ASP A 259 -4.34 -3.86 -11.39
N LEU A 260 -3.80 -2.65 -11.54
CA LEU A 260 -3.48 -2.06 -12.83
C LEU A 260 -1.99 -2.15 -13.13
N ILE A 261 -1.65 -2.92 -14.16
CA ILE A 261 -0.30 -3.02 -14.69
C ILE A 261 -0.17 -2.06 -15.87
N ALA A 262 0.56 -0.96 -15.72
CA ALA A 262 0.78 0.02 -16.76
C ALA A 262 2.24 0.07 -17.19
N CYS A 263 2.49 0.00 -18.51
CA CYS A 263 3.85 0.11 -19.02
C CYS A 263 4.35 1.55 -18.92
N PRO A 264 5.63 1.79 -18.58
CA PRO A 264 6.19 3.11 -18.62
C PRO A 264 6.25 3.61 -20.07
N THR A 265 5.89 4.87 -20.29
CA THR A 265 5.93 5.49 -21.60
C THR A 265 7.36 5.54 -22.15
N CYS A 266 7.54 5.15 -23.41
CA CYS A 266 8.84 5.22 -24.10
C CYS A 266 8.68 5.64 -25.57
N GLY A 267 9.77 5.78 -26.33
CA GLY A 267 9.75 6.18 -27.73
C GLY A 267 9.01 5.25 -28.71
N ARG A 268 8.56 4.08 -28.23
CA ARG A 268 7.74 3.13 -29.00
C ARG A 268 6.23 3.34 -28.84
N LEU A 269 5.83 4.31 -28.03
CA LEU A 269 4.43 4.62 -27.77
C LEU A 269 3.74 5.09 -29.06
N GLN A 270 2.56 4.51 -29.34
CA GLN A 270 1.82 4.77 -30.58
C GLN A 270 0.41 5.37 -30.36
N PHE A 271 0.02 5.63 -29.11
CA PHE A 271 -1.28 6.21 -28.75
C PHE A 271 -1.16 7.01 -27.44
N ASP A 272 -2.19 7.77 -27.11
CA ASP A 272 -2.24 8.59 -25.89
C ASP A 272 -2.45 7.70 -24.64
N MET A 273 -1.35 7.11 -24.16
CA MET A 273 -1.37 6.18 -23.06
C MET A 273 -1.68 6.86 -21.72
N ASP A 274 -1.21 8.07 -21.50
CA ASP A 274 -1.45 8.78 -20.24
C ASP A 274 -2.95 8.95 -20.00
N ARG A 275 -3.69 9.38 -21.02
CA ARG A 275 -5.15 9.48 -20.95
C ARG A 275 -5.81 8.12 -20.72
N VAL A 276 -5.37 7.10 -21.44
CA VAL A 276 -5.95 5.74 -21.35
C VAL A 276 -5.73 5.14 -19.98
N VAL A 277 -4.52 5.25 -19.41
CA VAL A 277 -4.21 4.74 -18.07
C VAL A 277 -5.08 5.41 -17.01
N VAL A 278 -5.19 6.74 -17.03
CA VAL A 278 -6.02 7.48 -16.07
C VAL A 278 -7.51 7.09 -16.20
N GLU A 279 -8.01 6.95 -17.43
CA GLU A 279 -9.40 6.56 -17.66
C GLU A 279 -9.67 5.12 -17.19
N VAL A 280 -8.75 4.19 -17.46
CA VAL A 280 -8.86 2.79 -17.01
C VAL A 280 -8.80 2.74 -15.48
N GLU A 281 -7.85 3.41 -14.84
CA GLU A 281 -7.71 3.45 -13.38
C GLU A 281 -9.00 3.96 -12.72
N GLN A 282 -9.54 5.08 -13.19
CA GLN A 282 -10.79 5.65 -12.67
C GLN A 282 -11.99 4.70 -12.81
N ARG A 283 -12.11 4.03 -13.96
CA ARG A 283 -13.24 3.10 -14.19
C ARG A 283 -13.08 1.81 -13.38
N LEU A 284 -11.85 1.37 -13.11
CA LEU A 284 -11.58 0.20 -12.28
C LEU A 284 -11.98 0.41 -10.82
N GLU A 285 -12.01 1.64 -10.32
CA GLU A 285 -12.47 1.93 -8.94
C GLU A 285 -13.90 1.42 -8.65
N ALA A 286 -14.72 1.18 -9.68
CA ALA A 286 -16.09 0.66 -9.51
C ALA A 286 -16.15 -0.86 -9.28
N TYR A 287 -15.04 -1.58 -9.41
CA TYR A 287 -14.97 -3.03 -9.28
C TYR A 287 -14.33 -3.44 -7.95
N GLU A 288 -14.92 -4.43 -7.28
CA GLU A 288 -14.44 -4.89 -5.97
C GLU A 288 -13.60 -6.18 -6.05
N ASP A 289 -13.75 -6.95 -7.14
CA ASP A 289 -13.04 -8.21 -7.30
C ASP A 289 -11.56 -8.00 -7.70
N PRO A 290 -10.66 -8.86 -7.24
CA PRO A 290 -9.24 -8.77 -7.55
C PRO A 290 -8.95 -9.31 -8.96
N ILE A 291 -9.14 -8.49 -9.98
CA ILE A 291 -8.72 -8.75 -11.36
C ILE A 291 -7.45 -7.97 -11.68
N GLU A 292 -6.54 -8.59 -12.44
CA GLU A 292 -5.36 -7.91 -12.98
C GLU A 292 -5.69 -7.35 -14.37
N VAL A 293 -5.50 -6.05 -14.56
CA VAL A 293 -5.72 -5.37 -15.84
C VAL A 293 -4.42 -4.73 -16.31
N SER A 294 -4.03 -4.96 -17.56
CA SER A 294 -2.81 -4.40 -18.12
C SER A 294 -3.08 -3.39 -19.22
N VAL A 295 -2.36 -2.25 -19.20
CA VAL A 295 -2.35 -1.24 -20.25
C VAL A 295 -0.94 -1.09 -20.79
N LEU A 296 -0.72 -1.49 -22.04
CA LEU A 296 0.60 -1.55 -22.64
C LEU A 296 0.69 -0.69 -23.89
N GLY A 297 1.76 0.12 -23.96
CA GLY A 297 1.94 1.16 -24.97
C GLY A 297 2.31 0.68 -26.37
N CYS A 298 2.71 -0.60 -26.54
CA CYS A 298 3.08 -1.16 -27.82
C CYS A 298 2.96 -2.69 -27.85
N ALA A 299 2.85 -3.27 -29.05
CA ALA A 299 2.70 -4.71 -29.25
C ALA A 299 3.94 -5.53 -28.80
N VAL A 300 5.12 -4.91 -28.70
CA VAL A 300 6.38 -5.63 -28.39
C VAL A 300 6.35 -6.26 -26.99
N ASN A 301 5.82 -5.54 -26.01
CA ASN A 301 5.75 -6.02 -24.63
C ASN A 301 4.36 -6.59 -24.27
N GLY A 302 3.37 -6.39 -25.17
CA GLY A 302 1.97 -6.73 -24.90
C GLY A 302 1.72 -8.19 -24.58
N ILE A 303 2.50 -9.10 -25.14
CA ILE A 303 2.31 -10.55 -24.95
C ILE A 303 3.11 -11.06 -23.75
N GLY A 304 4.29 -10.49 -23.47
CA GLY A 304 5.19 -11.00 -22.44
C GLY A 304 4.77 -10.59 -21.02
N GLU A 305 4.58 -9.31 -20.80
CA GLU A 305 4.31 -8.73 -19.46
C GLU A 305 2.83 -8.81 -19.06
N ALA A 306 1.91 -8.80 -20.06
CA ALA A 306 0.47 -8.96 -19.82
C ALA A 306 0.01 -10.43 -19.78
N ARG A 307 0.91 -11.40 -19.89
CA ARG A 307 0.56 -12.83 -20.00
C ARG A 307 -0.27 -13.36 -18.83
N HIS A 308 -0.10 -12.78 -17.67
CA HIS A 308 -0.77 -13.21 -16.44
C HIS A 308 -1.98 -12.35 -16.10
N ALA A 309 -2.13 -11.17 -16.70
CA ALA A 309 -3.27 -10.32 -16.46
C ALA A 309 -4.58 -10.95 -16.94
N ASP A 310 -5.65 -10.79 -16.16
CA ASP A 310 -6.98 -11.29 -16.54
C ASP A 310 -7.48 -10.61 -17.82
N PHE A 311 -7.20 -9.30 -17.93
CA PHE A 311 -7.50 -8.51 -19.12
C PHE A 311 -6.34 -7.57 -19.43
N GLY A 312 -6.22 -7.21 -20.70
CA GLY A 312 -5.23 -6.23 -21.10
C GLY A 312 -5.54 -5.58 -22.43
N ILE A 313 -4.97 -4.41 -22.62
CA ILE A 313 -4.99 -3.70 -23.89
C ILE A 313 -3.59 -3.29 -24.33
N THR A 314 -3.37 -3.35 -25.64
CA THR A 314 -2.24 -2.68 -26.25
C THR A 314 -2.73 -1.83 -27.42
N GLY A 315 -2.18 -0.62 -27.55
CA GLY A 315 -2.52 0.30 -28.63
C GLY A 315 -1.45 0.30 -29.72
N ALA A 316 -1.92 0.61 -30.93
CA ALA A 316 -1.11 1.06 -32.04
C ALA A 316 -1.75 2.35 -32.60
N LYS A 317 -1.21 2.93 -33.66
CA LYS A 317 -1.64 4.23 -34.18
C LYS A 317 -3.14 4.33 -34.44
N ASP A 318 -3.70 3.34 -35.13
CA ASP A 318 -5.11 3.37 -35.56
C ASP A 318 -5.95 2.24 -34.92
N MET A 319 -5.33 1.17 -34.51
CA MET A 319 -5.97 -0.03 -34.00
C MET A 319 -5.25 -0.51 -32.74
N GLY A 320 -5.99 -1.09 -31.83
CA GLY A 320 -5.46 -1.74 -30.64
C GLY A 320 -5.98 -3.15 -30.48
N MET A 321 -5.45 -3.83 -29.48
CA MET A 321 -5.74 -5.22 -29.19
C MET A 321 -6.21 -5.37 -27.75
N ILE A 322 -7.25 -6.15 -27.55
CA ILE A 322 -7.72 -6.56 -26.23
C ILE A 322 -7.30 -8.01 -25.99
N TYR A 323 -6.81 -8.29 -24.81
CA TYR A 323 -6.35 -9.60 -24.36
C TYR A 323 -7.15 -10.09 -23.16
N SER A 324 -7.16 -11.41 -23.00
CA SER A 324 -7.50 -12.04 -21.72
C SER A 324 -6.54 -13.20 -21.46
N LYS A 325 -5.89 -13.19 -20.30
CA LYS A 325 -4.94 -14.22 -19.87
C LYS A 325 -3.83 -14.51 -20.91
N GLY A 326 -3.29 -13.44 -21.50
CA GLY A 326 -2.25 -13.49 -22.51
C GLY A 326 -2.71 -13.91 -23.90
N GLU A 327 -4.00 -14.21 -24.09
CA GLU A 327 -4.57 -14.58 -25.39
C GLU A 327 -5.29 -13.39 -26.01
N PRO A 328 -5.04 -13.06 -27.29
CA PRO A 328 -5.72 -11.98 -27.96
C PRO A 328 -7.22 -12.32 -28.14
N LEU A 329 -8.09 -11.40 -27.75
CA LEU A 329 -9.54 -11.54 -27.90
C LEU A 329 -10.06 -10.87 -29.16
N LYS A 330 -9.74 -9.59 -29.34
CA LYS A 330 -10.23 -8.82 -30.48
C LYS A 330 -9.35 -7.61 -30.79
N LYS A 331 -9.39 -7.20 -32.03
CA LYS A 331 -8.77 -5.99 -32.56
C LYS A 331 -9.84 -4.93 -32.69
N VAL A 332 -9.58 -3.73 -32.17
CA VAL A 332 -10.54 -2.61 -32.16
C VAL A 332 -9.84 -1.29 -32.49
N PRO A 333 -10.58 -0.27 -32.99
CA PRO A 333 -10.03 1.07 -33.13
C PRO A 333 -9.47 1.59 -31.82
N THR A 334 -8.33 2.28 -31.84
CA THR A 334 -7.67 2.80 -30.64
C THR A 334 -8.58 3.68 -29.77
N GLU A 335 -9.46 4.44 -30.40
CA GLU A 335 -10.45 5.28 -29.70
C GLU A 335 -11.50 4.50 -28.90
N GLN A 336 -11.71 3.23 -29.23
CA GLN A 336 -12.69 2.35 -28.57
C GLN A 336 -12.04 1.38 -27.58
N LEU A 337 -10.73 1.40 -27.41
CA LEU A 337 -9.99 0.43 -26.61
C LEU A 337 -10.52 0.33 -25.18
N VAL A 338 -10.72 1.45 -24.51
CA VAL A 338 -11.17 1.49 -23.12
C VAL A 338 -12.60 0.96 -23.00
N ASP A 339 -13.50 1.43 -23.83
CA ASP A 339 -14.90 1.00 -23.80
C ASP A 339 -15.05 -0.51 -24.09
N GLU A 340 -14.31 -1.01 -25.04
CA GLU A 340 -14.35 -2.43 -25.40
C GLU A 340 -13.66 -3.31 -24.34
N LEU A 341 -12.61 -2.79 -23.66
CA LEU A 341 -12.02 -3.45 -22.50
C LEU A 341 -13.07 -3.65 -21.40
N PHE A 342 -13.77 -2.58 -21.02
CA PHE A 342 -14.78 -2.64 -19.96
C PHE A 342 -16.00 -3.48 -20.35
N LYS A 343 -16.37 -3.55 -21.62
CA LYS A 343 -17.39 -4.50 -22.08
C LYS A 343 -16.96 -5.97 -21.88
N GLU A 344 -15.66 -6.29 -22.05
CA GLU A 344 -15.16 -7.63 -21.77
C GLU A 344 -15.10 -7.92 -20.26
N ILE A 345 -14.70 -6.94 -19.44
CA ILE A 345 -14.71 -7.06 -17.99
C ILE A 345 -16.15 -7.27 -17.49
N ASP A 346 -17.11 -6.46 -17.96
CA ASP A 346 -18.52 -6.59 -17.58
C ASP A 346 -19.11 -7.94 -18.02
N ARG A 347 -18.75 -8.41 -19.21
CA ARG A 347 -19.16 -9.73 -19.70
C ARG A 347 -18.62 -10.88 -18.85
N TYR A 348 -17.37 -10.75 -18.39
CA TYR A 348 -16.74 -11.71 -17.47
C TYR A 348 -17.53 -11.78 -16.15
N TYR A 349 -17.91 -10.65 -15.57
CA TYR A 349 -18.72 -10.63 -14.34
C TYR A 349 -20.12 -11.17 -14.58
N ALA A 350 -20.81 -10.77 -15.66
CA ALA A 350 -22.13 -11.23 -16.00
C ALA A 350 -22.19 -12.75 -16.25
N ALA A 351 -21.12 -13.34 -16.77
CA ALA A 351 -21.00 -14.77 -17.02
C ALA A 351 -20.50 -15.60 -15.82
N GLY A 352 -20.49 -15.02 -14.61
CA GLY A 352 -19.98 -15.70 -13.41
C GLY A 352 -18.52 -16.08 -13.52
N LYS A 353 -17.69 -15.14 -14.02
CA LYS A 353 -16.25 -15.30 -14.26
C LYS A 353 -15.88 -16.25 -15.42
N THR A 354 -16.77 -16.41 -16.40
CA THR A 354 -16.49 -17.17 -17.61
C THR A 354 -16.37 -16.21 -18.80
N VAL A 355 -15.15 -16.00 -19.29
CA VAL A 355 -14.90 -15.18 -20.48
C VAL A 355 -15.28 -15.97 -21.74
N GLN A 356 -16.24 -15.49 -22.53
CA GLN A 356 -16.54 -16.01 -23.84
C GLN A 356 -15.60 -15.39 -24.86
N ARG A 357 -14.91 -16.22 -25.64
CA ARG A 357 -14.00 -15.79 -26.69
C ARG A 357 -14.70 -15.86 -28.05
N ASP A 358 -14.48 -14.86 -28.87
CA ASP A 358 -14.77 -14.91 -30.28
C ASP A 358 -13.58 -15.51 -31.01
N ASP A 359 -13.69 -16.77 -31.41
CA ASP A 359 -12.59 -17.51 -32.05
C ASP A 359 -12.14 -16.86 -33.38
N THR A 360 -13.07 -16.21 -34.11
CA THR A 360 -12.74 -15.50 -35.34
C THR A 360 -11.90 -14.24 -35.03
N ALA A 361 -12.35 -13.41 -34.08
CA ALA A 361 -11.62 -12.23 -33.64
C ALA A 361 -10.28 -12.60 -33.02
N ALA A 362 -10.23 -13.73 -32.29
CA ALA A 362 -8.99 -14.22 -31.70
C ALA A 362 -7.97 -14.67 -32.80
N ALA A 363 -8.44 -15.29 -33.85
CA ALA A 363 -7.57 -15.70 -34.99
C ALA A 363 -7.01 -14.48 -35.73
N GLU A 364 -7.84 -13.47 -36.01
CA GLU A 364 -7.42 -12.19 -36.60
C GLU A 364 -6.44 -11.45 -35.69
N ALA A 365 -6.72 -11.45 -34.39
CA ALA A 365 -5.87 -10.85 -33.40
C ALA A 365 -4.49 -11.51 -33.33
N ARG A 366 -4.42 -12.85 -33.34
CA ARG A 366 -3.15 -13.57 -33.35
C ARG A 366 -2.34 -13.25 -34.61
N ARG A 367 -3.00 -13.17 -35.77
CA ARG A 367 -2.34 -12.78 -37.01
C ARG A 367 -1.75 -11.37 -36.92
N TRP A 368 -2.54 -10.43 -36.44
CA TRP A 368 -2.07 -9.04 -36.25
C TRP A 368 -0.86 -8.96 -35.30
N LEU A 369 -0.89 -9.69 -34.18
CA LEU A 369 0.25 -9.78 -33.27
C LEU A 369 1.49 -10.31 -33.94
N GLN A 370 1.36 -11.40 -34.65
CA GLN A 370 2.46 -12.03 -35.38
C GLN A 370 3.05 -11.10 -36.44
N GLU A 371 2.18 -10.40 -37.19
CA GLU A 371 2.60 -9.39 -38.16
C GLU A 371 3.35 -8.20 -37.55
N ASN A 372 2.95 -7.79 -36.33
CA ASN A 372 3.61 -6.67 -35.65
C ASN A 372 4.82 -7.12 -34.81
N GLU A 373 4.82 -8.32 -34.28
CA GLU A 373 5.96 -8.91 -33.57
C GLU A 373 7.12 -9.17 -34.57
N ASP A 374 6.82 -9.78 -35.71
CA ASP A 374 7.80 -9.99 -36.78
C ASP A 374 8.35 -8.68 -37.35
N ALA A 375 7.54 -7.59 -37.33
CA ALA A 375 7.97 -6.28 -37.75
C ALA A 375 8.97 -5.61 -36.79
N THR A 376 8.98 -6.04 -35.54
CA THR A 376 9.83 -5.47 -34.47
C THR A 376 10.88 -6.44 -33.94
N ALA A 377 10.70 -7.73 -34.13
CA ALA A 377 11.64 -8.75 -33.67
C ALA A 377 12.93 -8.72 -34.51
N MET A 378 14.05 -8.67 -33.82
CA MET A 378 15.38 -8.83 -34.41
C MET A 378 15.71 -10.31 -34.53
N THR A 379 15.11 -10.98 -35.52
CA THR A 379 15.45 -12.40 -35.81
C THR A 379 16.85 -12.51 -36.37
N PRO A 380 17.53 -13.65 -36.21
CA PRO A 380 18.85 -13.88 -36.81
C PRO A 380 18.88 -13.65 -38.35
N GLU A 381 17.80 -14.01 -39.04
CA GLU A 381 17.67 -13.79 -40.50
C GLU A 381 17.58 -12.27 -40.81
N ARG A 382 16.89 -11.51 -39.99
CA ARG A 382 16.73 -10.05 -40.16
C ARG A 382 18.02 -9.31 -39.85
N ILE A 383 18.75 -9.76 -38.82
CA ILE A 383 20.10 -9.26 -38.52
C ILE A 383 21.02 -9.53 -39.71
N ALA A 384 21.06 -10.76 -40.21
CA ALA A 384 21.87 -11.11 -41.34
C ALA A 384 21.51 -10.33 -42.63
N ALA A 385 20.22 -10.07 -42.86
CA ALA A 385 19.77 -9.26 -44.01
C ALA A 385 20.22 -7.77 -43.86
N LEU A 386 20.15 -7.22 -42.68
CA LEU A 386 20.64 -5.86 -42.39
C LEU A 386 22.16 -5.76 -42.51
N GLU A 387 22.90 -6.75 -42.03
CA GLU A 387 24.34 -6.85 -42.17
C GLU A 387 24.75 -6.98 -43.67
N ALA A 388 24.00 -7.76 -44.45
CA ALA A 388 24.24 -7.90 -45.89
C ALA A 388 23.95 -6.58 -46.65
N ALA A 389 22.89 -5.86 -46.27
CA ALA A 389 22.56 -4.56 -46.84
C ALA A 389 23.61 -3.49 -46.48
N ALA A 390 24.05 -3.49 -45.22
CA ALA A 390 25.14 -2.60 -44.77
C ALA A 390 26.47 -2.91 -45.52
N ALA A 391 26.77 -4.16 -45.76
CA ALA A 391 27.96 -4.58 -46.55
C ALA A 391 27.90 -4.18 -48.03
N GLN A 392 26.70 -3.94 -48.59
CA GLN A 392 26.46 -3.44 -49.91
C GLN A 392 26.49 -1.91 -50.04
N ASN A 393 26.83 -1.23 -48.95
CA ASN A 393 26.87 0.27 -48.88
C ASN A 393 25.50 0.96 -49.04
N ASP A 394 24.43 0.30 -48.66
CA ASP A 394 23.11 0.88 -48.51
C ASP A 394 23.07 1.76 -47.25
N ALA A 395 23.17 3.10 -47.46
CA ALA A 395 23.25 4.05 -46.36
C ALA A 395 22.03 3.95 -45.39
N SER A 396 20.85 3.67 -45.87
CA SER A 396 19.63 3.52 -45.06
C SER A 396 19.70 2.30 -44.15
N ALA A 397 20.15 1.17 -44.67
CA ALA A 397 20.30 -0.06 -43.87
C ALA A 397 21.47 0.06 -42.88
N ALA A 398 22.53 0.75 -43.25
CA ALA A 398 23.67 0.98 -42.37
C ALA A 398 23.33 1.93 -41.19
N GLU A 399 22.51 2.96 -41.41
CA GLU A 399 21.99 3.82 -40.31
C GLU A 399 21.09 3.08 -39.37
N VAL A 400 20.19 2.23 -39.84
CA VAL A 400 19.32 1.40 -39.04
C VAL A 400 20.14 0.39 -38.21
N LEU A 401 21.11 -0.30 -38.87
CA LEU A 401 22.01 -1.22 -38.17
C LEU A 401 22.86 -0.51 -37.10
N ALA A 402 23.42 0.66 -37.40
CA ALA A 402 24.19 1.45 -36.43
C ALA A 402 23.34 1.85 -35.21
N SER A 403 22.09 2.30 -35.43
CA SER A 403 21.17 2.66 -34.34
C SER A 403 20.73 1.47 -33.47
N MET A 404 20.76 0.25 -34.04
CA MET A 404 20.35 -0.98 -33.34
C MET A 404 21.53 -1.72 -32.68
N LEU A 405 22.74 -1.50 -33.16
CA LEU A 405 23.96 -2.16 -32.66
C LEU A 405 24.79 -1.26 -31.72
N GLU A 406 24.43 0.01 -31.55
CA GLU A 406 25.07 0.82 -30.50
C GLU A 406 24.79 0.19 -29.13
N PRO A 407 25.83 -0.32 -28.44
CA PRO A 407 25.63 -0.81 -27.09
C PRO A 407 25.30 0.38 -26.21
N ALA A 408 24.45 0.16 -25.21
CA ALA A 408 24.16 1.10 -24.11
C ALA A 408 25.42 1.39 -23.22
N ALA A 409 26.59 1.54 -23.82
CA ALA A 409 27.91 1.73 -23.22
C ALA A 409 28.63 2.95 -23.82
N ALA A 410 27.97 4.09 -23.92
CA ALA A 410 28.65 5.38 -24.09
C ALA A 410 28.27 6.33 -22.96
N GLY A 411 28.45 5.87 -21.75
CA GLY A 411 28.36 6.68 -20.52
C GLY A 411 29.74 6.91 -19.91
N ALA A 412 30.75 7.29 -20.68
CA ALA A 412 32.03 7.68 -20.12
C ALA A 412 32.87 8.48 -21.18
N ALA A 413 32.48 9.68 -21.43
CA ALA A 413 33.33 10.81 -21.85
C ALA A 413 32.45 12.06 -22.01
N LEU A 414 32.08 12.66 -20.92
CA LEU A 414 31.65 14.06 -20.92
C LEU A 414 32.89 14.88 -20.60
N ASP A 415 33.33 15.57 -21.62
CA ASP A 415 34.37 16.59 -21.64
C ASP A 415 34.15 17.62 -20.52
N GLU A 416 35.19 17.92 -19.77
CA GLU A 416 35.26 18.86 -18.64
C GLU A 416 35.15 20.35 -19.03
N ALA A 417 34.53 20.69 -20.13
CA ALA A 417 34.51 22.08 -20.58
C ALA A 417 33.09 22.49 -21.01
N THR A 418 32.20 22.73 -20.07
CA THR A 418 31.16 23.78 -20.10
C THR A 418 30.03 23.44 -19.09
N SER A 419 30.31 23.58 -17.81
CA SER A 419 29.25 23.64 -16.79
C SER A 419 29.29 24.99 -16.08
N PRO A 420 28.27 25.87 -16.21
CA PRO A 420 28.22 27.16 -15.51
C PRO A 420 27.71 27.07 -14.05
N ILE A 421 27.80 25.91 -13.38
CA ILE A 421 27.31 25.75 -12.00
C ILE A 421 28.46 25.35 -11.03
N ALA A 422 29.66 25.87 -11.26
CA ALA A 422 30.71 25.83 -10.24
C ALA A 422 30.75 27.20 -9.53
N GLY A 423 30.03 27.35 -8.42
CA GLY A 423 30.15 28.55 -7.60
C GLY A 423 28.97 28.97 -6.74
N ARG A 424 28.41 28.04 -5.93
CA ARG A 424 27.71 28.46 -4.71
C ARG A 424 28.10 27.54 -3.54
N ARG A 425 29.14 27.99 -2.83
CA ARG A 425 29.40 27.49 -1.47
C ARG A 425 28.30 28.02 -0.56
N PHE A 426 27.53 27.13 0.04
CA PHE A 426 26.70 27.47 1.21
C PHE A 426 27.63 27.59 2.42
N SER A 427 27.85 28.82 2.92
CA SER A 427 28.44 29.07 4.22
C SER A 427 27.42 28.69 5.27
N ARG A 428 27.85 27.85 6.23
CA ARG A 428 27.15 27.60 7.50
C ARG A 428 27.24 28.89 8.35
N THR A 429 26.15 29.44 8.71
CA THR A 429 25.95 30.15 9.98
C THR A 429 24.68 29.62 10.62
#